data_3fbae781bbcdcd296eff52635a2d70db
#
_entry.id   3fbae781bbcdcd296eff52635a2d70db
#
_cell.length_a   1.000
_cell.length_b   1.000
_cell.length_c   1.000
_cell.angle_alpha   90.00
_cell.angle_beta   90.00
_cell.angle_gamma   90.00
#
_symmetry.space_group_name_H-M   'P 1'
#
loop_
_entity.id
_entity.type
_entity.pdbx_description
1 polymer ?
#
loop_
_entity_poly.entity_id
_entity_poly.type
_entity_poly.pdbx_seq_one_letter_code
_entity_poly.pdbx_strand_id
1 'polypeptide(L)'
;MCTRVSTIAGWTARALVVCLFALADTSCGRKPSVEERAPAESPPPNLPAPQVDTWKSAALRVEEDRGEPMGGRARVNVPEELRHYANRHRFLAIQVAESKEQDLPTPYDYAELVELIRQGGLVEMKPFGDDYVLYGVGAAATSAPFTHYDAQRKVDVPLLSGYDTFEDEYNRLAASIEPIASQVELWKGERLRVPVAQKRRRATLLKRIRTGESQIAEAHREMDRLAWYYQDYDRRRLLVGKYRALADLAASLDGKRYNIDDPEDRRAFKGRLLSYIRPEARDVILQIARDYKEKFGRPLAVTSLVRTEEYQDRLGEGNPNATTISTPPHTTGLAFDLLYKFMTGAEQDAVMADIARLEDEGRVEALRENRNHIHVFAFADGQRPQESLIQASLRQVDAELPVVKAAPRKAKPAVRARRTARSASPAKSAPRKTAVRSKRAAPR
;
A
#
# COMPACT_ATOMS: atom_id res chain seq x y z
N MET A 1 12.56 61.97 -26.99
CA MET A 1 12.37 61.96 -28.45
C MET A 1 11.55 60.75 -28.83
N CYS A 2 10.33 61.06 -29.31
CA CYS A 2 9.45 60.37 -30.24
C CYS A 2 9.10 58.91 -29.96
N THR A 3 7.95 58.61 -29.37
CA THR A 3 6.57 58.51 -29.92
C THR A 3 6.40 57.63 -31.15
N ARG A 4 5.59 56.60 -31.05
CA ARG A 4 4.37 56.26 -31.83
C ARG A 4 3.77 54.94 -31.35
N VAL A 5 2.67 54.96 -30.84
CA VAL A 5 1.26 54.62 -30.96
C VAL A 5 0.81 54.27 -32.37
N SER A 6 0.13 53.15 -32.54
CA SER A 6 -0.94 52.85 -33.51
C SER A 6 -1.54 51.49 -33.15
N THR A 7 -2.62 51.35 -32.63
CA THR A 7 -4.09 51.25 -32.84
C THR A 7 -4.55 50.73 -34.21
N ILE A 8 -5.70 49.99 -34.07
CA ILE A 8 -6.78 49.69 -35.02
C ILE A 8 -6.74 48.22 -35.51
N ALA A 9 -7.62 47.39 -35.01
CA ALA A 9 -9.05 47.14 -35.22
C ALA A 9 -9.34 46.49 -36.59
N GLY A 10 -10.05 45.42 -36.60
CA GLY A 10 -10.57 44.76 -37.78
C GLY A 10 -11.50 43.57 -37.50
N TRP A 11 -12.74 43.88 -37.29
CA TRP A 11 -13.89 42.97 -37.38
C TRP A 11 -13.98 42.29 -38.72
N THR A 12 -14.34 41.00 -38.82
CA THR A 12 -15.37 40.55 -39.76
C THR A 12 -15.95 39.19 -39.34
N ALA A 13 -17.25 39.23 -39.12
CA ALA A 13 -18.16 38.09 -39.12
C ALA A 13 -18.46 37.63 -40.54
N ARG A 14 -18.72 36.34 -40.74
CA ARG A 14 -19.51 35.72 -41.83
C ARG A 14 -19.36 34.19 -41.67
N ALA A 15 -20.30 33.34 -41.88
CA ALA A 15 -21.74 33.36 -42.17
C ALA A 15 -22.18 31.89 -42.14
N LEU A 16 -23.36 31.71 -41.65
CA LEU A 16 -24.18 30.50 -41.70
C LEU A 16 -24.31 30.01 -43.17
N VAL A 17 -24.11 28.71 -43.44
CA VAL A 17 -24.71 28.06 -44.60
C VAL A 17 -25.46 26.80 -44.15
N VAL A 18 -26.77 26.98 -44.15
CA VAL A 18 -27.80 25.95 -44.11
C VAL A 18 -27.99 25.47 -45.53
N CYS A 19 -27.80 24.20 -45.83
CA CYS A 19 -28.34 23.58 -47.04
C CYS A 19 -29.33 22.50 -46.67
N LEU A 20 -30.59 22.90 -46.79
CA LEU A 20 -31.73 22.02 -47.02
C LEU A 20 -31.68 21.48 -48.45
N PHE A 21 -31.78 20.18 -48.63
CA PHE A 21 -32.30 19.60 -49.87
C PHE A 21 -33.43 18.63 -49.53
N ALA A 22 -34.57 18.96 -50.15
CA ALA A 22 -35.84 18.21 -50.08
C ALA A 22 -35.98 17.36 -51.33
N LEU A 23 -36.57 16.18 -51.12
CA LEU A 23 -37.53 15.44 -51.87
C LEU A 23 -37.35 15.20 -53.39
N ALA A 24 -37.27 13.93 -53.75
CA ALA A 24 -38.11 13.43 -54.87
C ALA A 24 -38.31 11.91 -54.72
N ASP A 25 -39.57 11.52 -54.61
CA ASP A 25 -40.14 10.20 -54.76
C ASP A 25 -39.87 9.60 -56.13
N THR A 26 -39.60 8.32 -56.21
CA THR A 26 -40.25 7.46 -57.22
C THR A 26 -40.23 6.00 -56.77
N SER A 27 -41.41 5.46 -56.69
CA SER A 27 -41.89 4.12 -56.56
C SER A 27 -41.27 3.12 -57.55
N CYS A 28 -40.88 1.95 -57.08
CA CYS A 28 -41.21 0.68 -57.79
C CYS A 28 -40.98 -0.51 -56.82
N GLY A 29 -42.00 -1.28 -56.65
CA GLY A 29 -42.07 -2.40 -55.73
C GLY A 29 -41.17 -3.59 -56.08
N ARG A 30 -40.57 -4.13 -55.05
CA ARG A 30 -40.15 -5.53 -55.00
C ARG A 30 -40.30 -5.99 -53.56
N LYS A 31 -41.20 -6.98 -53.35
CA LYS A 31 -41.31 -7.69 -52.09
C LYS A 31 -39.97 -8.37 -51.78
N PRO A 32 -39.35 -8.15 -50.64
CA PRO A 32 -38.28 -9.03 -50.21
C PRO A 32 -38.90 -10.27 -49.58
N SER A 33 -38.40 -11.42 -50.01
CA SER A 33 -38.60 -12.73 -49.40
C SER A 33 -38.34 -12.70 -47.91
N VAL A 34 -39.21 -13.34 -47.16
CA VAL A 34 -39.05 -13.62 -45.72
C VAL A 34 -37.81 -14.52 -45.59
N GLU A 35 -36.68 -13.95 -45.23
CA GLU A 35 -35.52 -14.66 -44.76
C GLU A 35 -35.82 -15.10 -43.33
N GLU A 36 -35.95 -16.41 -43.16
CA GLU A 36 -36.15 -17.11 -41.90
C GLU A 36 -35.01 -16.73 -40.95
N ARG A 37 -35.27 -15.80 -40.01
CA ARG A 37 -34.36 -15.46 -38.95
C ARG A 37 -34.14 -16.69 -38.10
N ALA A 38 -32.88 -17.17 -38.09
CA ALA A 38 -32.44 -18.13 -37.09
C ALA A 38 -32.84 -17.65 -35.67
N PRO A 39 -33.27 -18.54 -34.78
CA PRO A 39 -33.66 -18.16 -33.43
C PRO A 39 -32.48 -17.45 -32.78
N ALA A 40 -32.72 -16.24 -32.26
CA ALA A 40 -31.76 -15.49 -31.49
C ALA A 40 -31.22 -16.37 -30.36
N GLU A 41 -29.92 -16.63 -30.34
CA GLU A 41 -29.28 -17.28 -29.22
C GLU A 41 -29.67 -16.52 -27.95
N SER A 42 -30.20 -17.24 -26.99
CA SER A 42 -30.51 -16.70 -25.68
C SER A 42 -29.22 -16.06 -25.10
N PRO A 43 -29.31 -14.84 -24.55
CA PRO A 43 -28.14 -14.27 -23.92
C PRO A 43 -27.59 -15.25 -22.87
N PRO A 44 -26.25 -15.39 -22.77
CA PRO A 44 -25.66 -16.29 -21.77
C PRO A 44 -26.26 -15.95 -20.41
N PRO A 45 -26.49 -16.95 -19.53
CA PRO A 45 -27.04 -16.70 -18.21
C PRO A 45 -26.15 -15.64 -17.53
N ASN A 46 -26.82 -14.60 -17.02
CA ASN A 46 -26.14 -13.57 -16.19
C ASN A 46 -25.45 -14.30 -15.05
N LEU A 47 -24.16 -14.57 -15.21
CA LEU A 47 -23.33 -14.98 -14.11
C LEU A 47 -23.38 -13.84 -13.08
N PRO A 48 -23.73 -14.12 -11.82
CA PRO A 48 -23.75 -13.09 -10.80
C PRO A 48 -22.38 -12.40 -10.81
N ALA A 49 -22.39 -11.06 -10.88
CA ALA A 49 -21.17 -10.28 -10.78
C ALA A 49 -20.38 -10.75 -9.55
N PRO A 50 -19.07 -11.00 -9.67
CA PRO A 50 -18.27 -11.49 -8.55
C PRO A 50 -18.48 -10.55 -7.37
N GLN A 51 -18.97 -11.10 -6.26
CA GLN A 51 -19.22 -10.34 -5.05
C GLN A 51 -17.92 -9.72 -4.55
N VAL A 52 -17.91 -8.41 -4.40
CA VAL A 52 -16.75 -7.53 -4.32
C VAL A 52 -16.20 -7.39 -2.89
N ASP A 53 -16.22 -8.41 -2.07
CA ASP A 53 -15.39 -8.41 -0.86
C ASP A 53 -14.17 -9.33 -1.07
N THR A 54 -13.39 -8.99 -2.09
CA THR A 54 -12.33 -9.83 -2.62
C THR A 54 -11.24 -10.12 -1.60
N TRP A 55 -10.87 -9.13 -0.78
CA TRP A 55 -9.81 -9.29 0.21
C TRP A 55 -10.21 -10.16 1.39
N LYS A 56 -11.41 -9.96 1.90
CA LYS A 56 -11.95 -10.72 3.01
C LYS A 56 -12.20 -12.18 2.63
N SER A 57 -12.72 -12.37 1.42
CA SER A 57 -12.90 -13.71 0.87
C SER A 57 -11.59 -14.43 0.59
N ALA A 58 -10.53 -13.70 0.14
CA ALA A 58 -9.19 -14.25 -0.02
C ALA A 58 -8.61 -14.71 1.32
N ALA A 59 -8.71 -13.87 2.35
CA ALA A 59 -8.26 -14.20 3.69
C ALA A 59 -8.96 -15.44 4.23
N LEU A 60 -10.29 -15.52 4.06
CA LEU A 60 -11.08 -16.67 4.49
C LEU A 60 -10.67 -17.94 3.75
N ARG A 61 -10.47 -17.88 2.43
CA ARG A 61 -10.01 -19.07 1.66
C ARG A 61 -8.64 -19.57 2.13
N VAL A 62 -7.69 -18.67 2.37
CA VAL A 62 -6.37 -19.06 2.92
C VAL A 62 -6.51 -19.65 4.33
N GLU A 63 -7.43 -19.14 5.14
CA GLU A 63 -7.69 -19.66 6.48
C GLU A 63 -8.45 -21.01 6.44
N GLU A 64 -9.37 -21.18 5.53
CA GLU A 64 -10.14 -22.44 5.32
C GLU A 64 -9.26 -23.55 4.74
N ASP A 65 -8.41 -23.22 3.75
CA ASP A 65 -7.48 -24.16 3.13
C ASP A 65 -6.23 -24.45 3.98
N ARG A 66 -6.18 -23.87 5.15
CA ARG A 66 -5.08 -24.02 6.08
C ARG A 66 -4.92 -25.47 6.52
N GLY A 67 -3.85 -26.13 6.09
CA GLY A 67 -3.44 -27.41 6.64
C GLY A 67 -3.14 -27.30 8.14
N GLU A 68 -3.20 -28.40 8.88
CA GLU A 68 -2.86 -28.39 10.29
C GLU A 68 -1.49 -27.74 10.50
N PRO A 69 -1.38 -26.59 11.19
CA PRO A 69 -0.10 -25.98 11.45
C PRO A 69 0.70 -26.96 12.28
N MET A 70 1.87 -27.33 11.82
CA MET A 70 2.83 -28.07 12.65
C MET A 70 3.06 -27.21 13.89
N GLY A 71 2.59 -27.66 15.05
CA GLY A 71 2.73 -26.96 16.32
C GLY A 71 4.20 -26.69 16.61
N GLY A 72 4.60 -25.42 16.54
CA GLY A 72 5.97 -24.98 16.71
C GLY A 72 6.53 -24.31 15.46
N ARG A 73 7.62 -23.58 15.62
CA ARG A 73 8.37 -23.03 14.49
C ARG A 73 8.88 -24.19 13.63
N ALA A 74 8.32 -24.36 12.45
CA ALA A 74 8.85 -25.29 11.49
C ALA A 74 10.35 -25.00 11.32
N ARG A 75 11.17 -26.01 11.43
CA ARG A 75 12.57 -25.92 11.04
C ARG A 75 12.57 -26.00 9.52
N VAL A 76 12.69 -24.87 8.90
CA VAL A 76 12.86 -24.79 7.45
C VAL A 76 14.30 -25.17 7.13
N ASN A 77 14.46 -26.15 6.27
CA ASN A 77 15.75 -26.46 5.70
C ASN A 77 16.04 -25.41 4.61
N VAL A 78 16.99 -24.52 4.85
CA VAL A 78 17.39 -23.50 3.88
C VAL A 78 18.39 -24.11 2.93
N PRO A 79 18.07 -24.24 1.62
CA PRO A 79 19.00 -24.75 0.62
C PRO A 79 20.30 -23.91 0.55
N GLU A 80 21.41 -24.55 0.18
CA GLU A 80 22.72 -23.88 0.08
C GLU A 80 22.73 -22.80 -1.01
N GLU A 81 21.89 -22.93 -2.02
CA GLU A 81 21.74 -22.02 -3.14
C GLU A 81 21.24 -20.63 -2.66
N LEU A 82 20.42 -20.59 -1.60
CA LEU A 82 19.93 -19.35 -1.01
C LEU A 82 20.99 -18.70 -0.10
N ARG A 83 22.15 -18.38 -0.66
CA ARG A 83 23.35 -17.92 0.07
C ARG A 83 23.14 -16.66 0.88
N HIS A 84 22.26 -15.76 0.43
CA HIS A 84 22.01 -14.46 1.06
C HIS A 84 20.74 -14.41 1.89
N TYR A 85 20.04 -15.53 2.02
CA TYR A 85 18.74 -15.62 2.70
C TYR A 85 18.71 -15.06 4.13
N ALA A 86 19.82 -14.97 4.82
CA ALA A 86 19.94 -14.33 6.13
C ALA A 86 20.75 -13.03 6.12
N ASN A 87 21.30 -12.62 4.97
CA ASN A 87 22.14 -11.44 4.84
C ASN A 87 21.35 -10.29 4.19
N ARG A 88 20.61 -9.54 5.02
CA ARG A 88 19.78 -8.43 4.56
C ARG A 88 20.56 -7.35 3.80
N HIS A 89 21.78 -7.00 4.23
CA HIS A 89 22.58 -5.96 3.57
C HIS A 89 22.99 -6.38 2.16
N ARG A 90 23.43 -7.63 2.01
CA ARG A 90 23.78 -8.18 0.69
C ARG A 90 22.58 -8.27 -0.23
N PHE A 91 21.45 -8.74 0.29
CA PHE A 91 20.19 -8.82 -0.43
C PHE A 91 19.73 -7.44 -0.94
N LEU A 92 19.70 -6.44 -0.06
CA LEU A 92 19.34 -5.07 -0.44
C LEU A 92 20.32 -4.46 -1.44
N ALA A 93 21.61 -4.80 -1.33
CA ALA A 93 22.63 -4.33 -2.27
C ALA A 93 22.42 -4.90 -3.69
N ILE A 94 21.97 -6.17 -3.80
CA ILE A 94 21.61 -6.78 -5.07
C ILE A 94 20.41 -6.05 -5.70
N GLN A 95 19.39 -5.74 -4.93
CA GLN A 95 18.21 -5.01 -5.40
C GLN A 95 18.55 -3.58 -5.87
N VAL A 96 19.39 -2.87 -5.11
CA VAL A 96 19.87 -1.54 -5.51
C VAL A 96 20.73 -1.61 -6.78
N ALA A 97 21.53 -2.66 -6.92
CA ALA A 97 22.33 -2.88 -8.12
C ALA A 97 21.43 -3.09 -9.34
N GLU A 98 20.44 -3.97 -9.23
CA GLU A 98 19.43 -4.22 -10.28
C GLU A 98 18.70 -2.95 -10.69
N SER A 99 18.19 -2.20 -9.70
CA SER A 99 17.47 -0.96 -9.97
C SER A 99 18.32 0.06 -10.74
N LYS A 100 19.62 0.11 -10.49
CA LYS A 100 20.55 1.00 -11.20
C LYS A 100 20.93 0.48 -12.58
N GLU A 101 21.15 -0.82 -12.73
CA GLU A 101 21.53 -1.44 -13.98
C GLU A 101 20.42 -1.33 -15.03
N GLN A 102 19.18 -1.48 -14.57
CA GLN A 102 17.99 -1.47 -15.41
C GLN A 102 17.28 -0.11 -15.45
N ASP A 103 17.82 0.92 -14.79
CA ASP A 103 17.20 2.27 -14.68
C ASP A 103 15.72 2.19 -14.30
N LEU A 104 15.40 1.41 -13.25
CA LEU A 104 14.02 1.12 -12.89
C LEU A 104 13.37 2.33 -12.21
N PRO A 105 12.26 2.87 -12.75
CA PRO A 105 11.52 3.91 -12.09
C PRO A 105 10.84 3.38 -10.82
N THR A 106 10.93 4.15 -9.73
CA THR A 106 10.27 3.87 -8.46
C THR A 106 9.23 4.96 -8.19
N PRO A 107 7.94 4.65 -8.06
CA PRO A 107 6.91 5.64 -7.83
C PRO A 107 6.98 6.14 -6.39
N TYR A 108 7.09 7.45 -6.19
CA TYR A 108 7.00 8.05 -4.88
C TYR A 108 5.55 8.01 -4.36
N ASP A 109 4.59 8.42 -5.19
CA ASP A 109 3.19 8.55 -4.86
C ASP A 109 2.29 7.70 -5.79
N TYR A 110 0.99 7.66 -5.48
CA TYR A 110 0.03 6.92 -6.30
C TYR A 110 -0.19 7.50 -7.70
N ALA A 111 0.07 8.80 -7.90
CA ALA A 111 -0.05 9.39 -9.22
C ALA A 111 1.07 8.91 -10.15
N GLU A 112 2.28 8.79 -9.63
CA GLU A 112 3.41 8.20 -10.35
C GLU A 112 3.21 6.71 -10.59
N LEU A 113 2.65 5.98 -9.61
CA LEU A 113 2.30 4.57 -9.80
C LEU A 113 1.27 4.39 -10.94
N VAL A 114 0.25 5.24 -11.01
CA VAL A 114 -0.74 5.20 -12.09
C VAL A 114 -0.09 5.52 -13.45
N GLU A 115 0.89 6.41 -13.49
CA GLU A 115 1.62 6.70 -14.71
C GLU A 115 2.41 5.46 -15.20
N LEU A 116 3.10 4.75 -14.31
CA LEU A 116 3.78 3.49 -14.63
C LEU A 116 2.80 2.41 -15.13
N ILE A 117 1.62 2.31 -14.53
CA ILE A 117 0.56 1.38 -14.96
C ILE A 117 0.10 1.75 -16.38
N ARG A 118 -0.15 3.02 -16.67
CA ARG A 118 -0.61 3.48 -17.98
C ARG A 118 0.43 3.29 -19.09
N GLN A 119 1.70 3.37 -18.74
CA GLN A 119 2.83 3.08 -19.65
C GLN A 119 3.00 1.57 -19.91
N GLY A 120 2.25 0.71 -19.23
CA GLY A 120 2.34 -0.74 -19.36
C GLY A 120 3.54 -1.37 -18.65
N GLY A 121 4.24 -0.60 -17.80
CA GLY A 121 5.39 -1.11 -17.03
C GLY A 121 4.99 -2.07 -15.90
N LEU A 122 3.71 -2.07 -15.51
CA LEU A 122 3.15 -2.93 -14.47
C LEU A 122 1.88 -3.62 -14.95
N VAL A 123 1.66 -4.84 -14.49
CA VAL A 123 0.48 -5.66 -14.77
C VAL A 123 -0.28 -5.96 -13.50
N GLU A 124 -1.61 -6.01 -13.56
CA GLU A 124 -2.43 -6.31 -12.40
C GLU A 124 -2.42 -7.81 -12.09
N MET A 125 -2.24 -8.16 -10.83
CA MET A 125 -2.57 -9.48 -10.30
C MET A 125 -3.97 -9.44 -9.68
N LYS A 126 -4.84 -10.35 -10.13
CA LYS A 126 -6.20 -10.45 -9.57
C LYS A 126 -6.11 -10.89 -8.10
N PRO A 127 -7.06 -10.46 -7.24
CA PRO A 127 -7.10 -10.91 -5.85
C PRO A 127 -7.10 -12.43 -5.68
N PHE A 128 -7.70 -13.12 -6.64
CA PHE A 128 -7.73 -14.57 -6.74
C PHE A 128 -7.25 -15.00 -8.12
N GLY A 129 -6.17 -15.76 -8.15
CA GLY A 129 -5.82 -16.60 -9.28
C GLY A 129 -6.24 -18.05 -9.00
N ASP A 130 -6.09 -18.90 -9.99
CA ASP A 130 -6.32 -20.34 -9.80
C ASP A 130 -5.31 -20.94 -8.83
N ASP A 131 -4.06 -20.47 -8.84
CA ASP A 131 -2.93 -21.03 -8.12
C ASP A 131 -2.46 -20.18 -6.95
N TYR A 132 -2.93 -18.94 -6.84
CA TYR A 132 -2.52 -18.00 -5.78
C TYR A 132 -3.69 -17.20 -5.23
N VAL A 133 -3.45 -16.57 -4.08
CA VAL A 133 -4.36 -15.60 -3.48
C VAL A 133 -3.54 -14.41 -2.96
N LEU A 134 -4.00 -13.18 -3.24
CA LEU A 134 -3.41 -11.98 -2.66
C LEU A 134 -3.96 -11.79 -1.24
N TYR A 135 -3.11 -11.97 -0.23
CA TYR A 135 -3.50 -11.93 1.17
C TYR A 135 -3.04 -10.64 1.83
N GLY A 136 -3.94 -9.70 2.04
CA GLY A 136 -3.65 -8.46 2.76
C GLY A 136 -2.88 -7.41 1.97
N VAL A 137 -2.72 -7.59 0.65
CA VAL A 137 -2.14 -6.56 -0.22
C VAL A 137 -2.97 -5.28 -0.12
N GLY A 138 -2.31 -4.14 0.10
CA GLY A 138 -2.98 -2.85 0.26
C GLY A 138 -3.76 -2.65 1.56
N ALA A 139 -3.70 -3.57 2.53
CA ALA A 139 -4.46 -3.47 3.79
C ALA A 139 -4.15 -2.20 4.61
N ALA A 140 -2.95 -1.64 4.46
CA ALA A 140 -2.55 -0.38 5.11
C ALA A 140 -2.92 0.87 4.27
N ALA A 141 -3.58 0.73 3.12
CA ALA A 141 -4.06 1.87 2.35
C ALA A 141 -5.05 2.70 3.17
N THR A 142 -4.92 4.03 3.06
CA THR A 142 -5.73 4.98 3.82
C THR A 142 -6.75 5.67 2.92
N SER A 143 -7.78 6.25 3.54
CA SER A 143 -8.77 7.10 2.86
C SER A 143 -8.29 8.55 2.62
N ALA A 144 -7.05 8.89 2.98
CA ALA A 144 -6.48 10.21 2.74
C ALA A 144 -6.57 10.61 1.25
N PRO A 145 -6.69 11.89 0.91
CA PRO A 145 -6.64 12.36 -0.47
C PRO A 145 -5.40 11.83 -1.21
N PHE A 146 -5.48 11.77 -2.53
CA PHE A 146 -4.29 11.53 -3.34
C PHE A 146 -3.42 12.78 -3.33
N THR A 147 -2.12 12.58 -3.32
CA THR A 147 -1.12 13.64 -3.32
C THR A 147 -0.16 13.49 -4.50
N HIS A 148 0.49 14.57 -4.86
CA HIS A 148 1.69 14.58 -5.68
C HIS A 148 2.86 15.04 -4.82
N TYR A 149 3.97 14.33 -4.85
CA TYR A 149 5.19 14.74 -4.18
C TYR A 149 6.04 15.65 -5.07
N ASP A 150 6.27 16.88 -4.60
CA ASP A 150 7.24 17.77 -5.21
C ASP A 150 8.63 17.52 -4.59
N ALA A 151 9.48 16.80 -5.30
CA ALA A 151 10.82 16.43 -4.83
C ALA A 151 11.74 17.65 -4.61
N GLN A 152 11.54 18.75 -5.35
CA GLN A 152 12.36 19.97 -5.19
C GLN A 152 12.02 20.70 -3.89
N ARG A 153 10.74 20.77 -3.55
CA ARG A 153 10.24 21.41 -2.34
C ARG A 153 10.10 20.46 -1.15
N LYS A 154 10.16 19.17 -1.41
CA LYS A 154 9.95 18.10 -0.42
C LYS A 154 8.61 18.22 0.29
N VAL A 155 7.55 18.42 -0.49
CA VAL A 155 6.19 18.56 0.03
C VAL A 155 5.21 17.70 -0.75
N ASP A 156 4.22 17.15 -0.05
CA ASP A 156 3.06 16.50 -0.64
C ASP A 156 2.00 17.55 -0.95
N VAL A 157 1.45 17.51 -2.16
CA VAL A 157 0.44 18.43 -2.65
C VAL A 157 -0.85 17.67 -2.92
N PRO A 158 -1.97 17.98 -2.27
CA PRO A 158 -3.24 17.35 -2.55
C PRO A 158 -3.64 17.50 -4.02
N LEU A 159 -4.09 16.40 -4.64
CA LEU A 159 -4.62 16.42 -6.00
C LEU A 159 -6.12 16.77 -5.95
N LEU A 160 -6.49 17.82 -6.68
CA LEU A 160 -7.86 18.34 -6.79
C LEU A 160 -8.33 18.31 -8.24
N SER A 161 -9.63 18.18 -8.45
CA SER A 161 -10.23 18.01 -9.78
C SER A 161 -10.15 19.26 -10.67
N GLY A 162 -10.02 20.44 -10.07
CA GLY A 162 -9.97 21.71 -10.80
C GLY A 162 -9.74 22.92 -9.91
N TYR A 163 -9.91 24.10 -10.52
CA TYR A 163 -9.77 25.37 -9.80
C TYR A 163 -10.90 25.58 -8.78
N ASP A 164 -12.14 25.21 -9.12
CA ASP A 164 -13.28 25.34 -8.22
C ASP A 164 -13.10 24.54 -6.94
N THR A 165 -12.64 23.29 -7.05
CA THR A 165 -12.32 22.46 -5.88
C THR A 165 -11.15 22.99 -5.06
N PHE A 166 -10.18 23.66 -5.69
CA PHE A 166 -9.16 24.41 -4.97
C PHE A 166 -9.75 25.58 -4.19
N GLU A 167 -10.62 26.39 -4.81
CA GLU A 167 -11.26 27.53 -4.12
C GLU A 167 -12.09 27.04 -2.93
N ASP A 168 -12.86 25.97 -3.09
CA ASP A 168 -13.65 25.38 -2.02
C ASP A 168 -12.77 24.95 -0.84
N GLU A 169 -11.67 24.23 -1.12
CA GLU A 169 -10.75 23.76 -0.08
C GLU A 169 -10.00 24.92 0.60
N TYR A 170 -9.56 25.90 -0.18
CA TYR A 170 -8.91 27.09 0.33
C TYR A 170 -9.87 27.88 1.27
N ASN A 171 -11.12 28.08 0.86
CA ASN A 171 -12.15 28.77 1.65
C ASN A 171 -12.52 27.95 2.90
N ARG A 172 -12.56 26.62 2.81
CA ARG A 172 -12.79 25.74 3.97
C ARG A 172 -11.67 25.87 5.00
N LEU A 173 -10.43 25.92 4.58
CA LEU A 173 -9.26 26.13 5.46
C LEU A 173 -9.34 27.53 6.10
N ALA A 174 -9.60 28.57 5.32
CA ALA A 174 -9.74 29.94 5.83
C ALA A 174 -10.85 30.03 6.89
N ALA A 175 -12.02 29.44 6.61
CA ALA A 175 -13.14 29.42 7.54
C ALA A 175 -12.85 28.62 8.84
N SER A 176 -11.92 27.69 8.81
CA SER A 176 -11.54 26.92 9.99
C SER A 176 -10.68 27.70 10.99
N ILE A 177 -10.05 28.79 10.57
CA ILE A 177 -9.08 29.55 11.39
C ILE A 177 -9.80 30.37 12.46
N GLU A 178 -10.84 31.10 12.11
CA GLU A 178 -11.49 32.04 13.01
C GLU A 178 -12.07 31.40 14.30
N PRO A 179 -12.78 30.25 14.24
CA PRO A 179 -13.27 29.59 15.44
C PRO A 179 -12.11 29.13 16.37
N ILE A 180 -11.00 28.66 15.78
CA ILE A 180 -9.83 28.23 16.55
C ILE A 180 -9.15 29.46 17.19
N ALA A 181 -8.98 30.56 16.43
CA ALA A 181 -8.38 31.79 16.91
C ALA A 181 -9.18 32.36 18.09
N SER A 182 -10.50 32.46 17.96
CA SER A 182 -11.41 32.89 19.03
C SER A 182 -11.28 32.04 20.27
N GLN A 183 -11.20 30.72 20.10
CA GLN A 183 -11.03 29.77 21.23
C GLN A 183 -9.66 29.89 21.90
N VAL A 184 -8.60 30.14 21.14
CA VAL A 184 -7.24 30.41 21.66
C VAL A 184 -7.26 31.69 22.54
N GLU A 185 -7.88 32.74 22.09
CA GLU A 185 -7.98 33.98 22.88
C GLU A 185 -8.78 33.79 24.18
N LEU A 186 -9.87 33.00 24.15
CA LEU A 186 -10.57 32.61 25.37
C LEU A 186 -9.67 31.87 26.36
N TRP A 187 -8.87 30.87 25.90
CA TRP A 187 -7.94 30.15 26.76
C TRP A 187 -6.80 31.01 27.28
N LYS A 188 -6.31 31.99 26.49
CA LYS A 188 -5.33 33.00 26.95
C LYS A 188 -5.90 33.80 28.08
N GLY A 189 -7.12 34.35 27.91
CA GLY A 189 -7.84 35.10 28.95
C GLY A 189 -8.10 34.28 30.21
N GLU A 190 -8.55 33.01 30.08
CA GLU A 190 -8.73 32.10 31.21
C GLU A 190 -7.40 31.86 31.94
N ARG A 191 -6.32 31.57 31.21
CA ARG A 191 -5.00 31.33 31.81
C ARG A 191 -4.48 32.48 32.64
N LEU A 192 -4.77 33.71 32.26
CA LEU A 192 -4.42 34.93 33.03
C LEU A 192 -5.19 34.99 34.37
N ARG A 193 -6.46 34.54 34.40
CA ARG A 193 -7.32 34.55 35.59
C ARG A 193 -7.05 33.38 36.56
N VAL A 194 -6.42 32.29 36.09
CA VAL A 194 -6.11 31.13 36.92
C VAL A 194 -4.95 31.45 37.84
N PRO A 195 -5.09 31.28 39.19
CA PRO A 195 -4.03 31.52 40.18
C PRO A 195 -2.75 30.75 39.87
N VAL A 196 -1.60 31.35 40.17
CA VAL A 196 -0.28 30.75 39.92
C VAL A 196 -0.14 29.40 40.66
N ALA A 197 -0.73 29.27 41.84
CA ALA A 197 -0.74 28.03 42.60
C ALA A 197 -1.39 26.84 41.88
N GLN A 198 -2.32 27.09 40.95
CA GLN A 198 -2.98 26.07 40.15
C GLN A 198 -2.15 25.65 38.93
N LYS A 199 -0.90 25.23 39.18
CA LYS A 199 0.09 24.92 38.12
C LYS A 199 -0.42 23.95 37.07
N ARG A 200 -1.15 22.89 37.44
CA ARG A 200 -1.69 21.87 36.51
C ARG A 200 -2.70 22.50 35.54
N ARG A 201 -3.66 23.31 36.02
CA ARG A 201 -4.66 23.98 35.19
C ARG A 201 -4.01 24.95 34.22
N ARG A 202 -3.04 25.77 34.70
CA ARG A 202 -2.27 26.68 33.84
C ARG A 202 -1.48 25.92 32.74
N ALA A 203 -0.90 24.76 33.08
CA ALA A 203 -0.18 23.93 32.10
C ALA A 203 -1.12 23.32 31.04
N THR A 204 -2.31 22.89 31.46
CA THR A 204 -3.35 22.37 30.52
C THR A 204 -3.79 23.45 29.55
N LEU A 205 -4.08 24.65 30.04
CA LEU A 205 -4.46 25.80 29.19
C LEU A 205 -3.32 26.17 28.24
N LEU A 206 -2.08 26.20 28.71
CA LEU A 206 -0.92 26.46 27.84
C LEU A 206 -0.78 25.42 26.73
N LYS A 207 -1.00 24.13 27.03
CA LYS A 207 -1.01 23.07 26.02
C LYS A 207 -2.12 23.31 24.98
N ARG A 208 -3.34 23.63 25.40
CA ARG A 208 -4.46 23.94 24.50
C ARG A 208 -4.16 25.15 23.60
N ILE A 209 -3.63 26.24 24.15
CA ILE A 209 -3.22 27.43 23.40
C ILE A 209 -2.21 27.03 22.32
N ARG A 210 -1.11 26.35 22.68
CA ARG A 210 -0.09 25.93 21.73
C ARG A 210 -0.65 25.02 20.64
N THR A 211 -1.55 24.10 21.00
CA THR A 211 -2.21 23.24 20.00
C THR A 211 -3.06 24.06 19.04
N GLY A 212 -3.87 25.01 19.52
CA GLY A 212 -4.67 25.89 18.66
C GLY A 212 -3.81 26.78 17.77
N GLU A 213 -2.76 27.40 18.33
CA GLU A 213 -1.82 28.21 17.54
C GLU A 213 -1.09 27.37 16.46
N SER A 214 -0.75 26.12 16.78
CA SER A 214 -0.17 25.19 15.79
C SER A 214 -1.17 24.81 14.70
N GLN A 215 -2.44 24.61 15.03
CA GLN A 215 -3.49 24.32 14.03
C GLN A 215 -3.71 25.52 13.08
N ILE A 216 -3.74 26.75 13.61
CA ILE A 216 -3.85 27.96 12.79
C ILE A 216 -2.64 28.07 11.85
N ALA A 217 -1.43 27.90 12.39
CA ALA A 217 -0.21 27.96 11.59
C ALA A 217 -0.16 26.86 10.51
N GLU A 218 -0.70 25.68 10.80
CA GLU A 218 -0.81 24.60 9.82
C GLU A 218 -1.81 24.94 8.72
N ALA A 219 -2.99 25.45 9.08
CA ALA A 219 -3.99 25.89 8.10
C ALA A 219 -3.42 26.97 7.16
N HIS A 220 -2.68 27.94 7.68
CA HIS A 220 -2.01 28.94 6.83
C HIS A 220 -0.97 28.33 5.90
N ARG A 221 -0.12 27.43 6.40
CA ARG A 221 0.87 26.74 5.55
C ARG A 221 0.20 25.93 4.44
N GLU A 222 -0.92 25.28 4.75
CA GLU A 222 -1.67 24.52 3.75
C GLU A 222 -2.31 25.44 2.70
N MET A 223 -2.90 26.57 3.13
CA MET A 223 -3.43 27.59 2.22
C MET A 223 -2.34 28.16 1.31
N ASP A 224 -1.16 28.50 1.85
CA ASP A 224 -0.03 29.00 1.07
C ASP A 224 0.45 27.93 0.07
N ARG A 225 0.50 26.66 0.48
CA ARG A 225 0.84 25.53 -0.37
C ARG A 225 -0.15 25.40 -1.51
N LEU A 226 -1.44 25.29 -1.21
CA LEU A 226 -2.48 25.17 -2.24
C LEU A 226 -2.45 26.37 -3.21
N ALA A 227 -2.34 27.60 -2.68
CA ALA A 227 -2.25 28.79 -3.51
C ALA A 227 -1.05 28.75 -4.45
N TRP A 228 0.13 28.35 -3.96
CA TRP A 228 1.32 28.22 -4.79
C TRP A 228 1.11 27.29 -6.00
N TYR A 229 0.44 26.17 -5.83
CA TYR A 229 0.27 25.18 -6.91
C TYR A 229 -0.95 25.46 -7.79
N TYR A 230 -2.06 25.94 -7.21
CA TYR A 230 -3.33 26.02 -7.93
C TYR A 230 -3.63 27.40 -8.51
N GLN A 231 -3.03 28.48 -8.02
CA GLN A 231 -3.14 29.80 -8.65
C GLN A 231 -2.29 29.92 -9.93
N ASP A 232 -1.16 29.23 -9.98
CA ASP A 232 -0.35 29.16 -11.19
C ASP A 232 -0.97 28.20 -12.22
N TYR A 233 -1.09 28.66 -13.45
CA TYR A 233 -1.78 27.91 -14.50
C TYR A 233 -1.08 26.60 -14.85
N ASP A 234 0.26 26.62 -15.02
CA ASP A 234 1.01 25.45 -15.49
C ASP A 234 1.10 24.38 -14.40
N ARG A 235 1.37 24.77 -13.15
CA ARG A 235 1.37 23.84 -12.01
C ARG A 235 0.00 23.25 -11.79
N ARG A 236 -1.06 24.05 -11.81
CA ARG A 236 -2.44 23.55 -11.71
C ARG A 236 -2.76 22.55 -12.82
N ARG A 237 -2.41 22.87 -14.07
CA ARG A 237 -2.63 21.98 -15.22
C ARG A 237 -1.98 20.62 -15.01
N LEU A 238 -0.75 20.58 -14.49
CA LEU A 238 -0.03 19.35 -14.15
C LEU A 238 -0.80 18.54 -13.09
N LEU A 239 -1.17 19.16 -11.96
CA LEU A 239 -1.83 18.47 -10.85
C LEU A 239 -3.24 17.99 -11.23
N VAL A 240 -4.01 18.80 -11.94
CA VAL A 240 -5.32 18.40 -12.47
C VAL A 240 -5.19 17.28 -13.50
N GLY A 241 -4.11 17.26 -14.29
CA GLY A 241 -3.80 16.16 -15.19
C GLY A 241 -3.55 14.86 -14.45
N LYS A 242 -2.77 14.89 -13.37
CA LYS A 242 -2.54 13.74 -12.49
C LYS A 242 -3.83 13.25 -11.82
N TYR A 243 -4.66 14.18 -11.30
CA TYR A 243 -5.97 13.84 -10.75
C TYR A 243 -6.85 13.12 -11.79
N ARG A 244 -6.93 13.65 -13.01
CA ARG A 244 -7.71 13.03 -14.10
C ARG A 244 -7.19 11.65 -14.44
N ALA A 245 -5.88 11.45 -14.53
CA ALA A 245 -5.30 10.14 -14.79
C ALA A 245 -5.70 9.10 -13.74
N LEU A 246 -5.72 9.50 -12.45
CA LEU A 246 -6.23 8.66 -11.35
C LEU A 246 -7.72 8.37 -11.50
N ALA A 247 -8.53 9.40 -11.78
CA ALA A 247 -9.98 9.28 -11.94
C ALA A 247 -10.36 8.40 -13.14
N ASP A 248 -9.67 8.56 -14.27
CA ASP A 248 -9.90 7.78 -15.49
C ASP A 248 -9.58 6.29 -15.24
N LEU A 249 -8.47 5.99 -14.58
CA LEU A 249 -8.14 4.62 -14.21
C LEU A 249 -9.15 4.06 -13.21
N ALA A 250 -9.53 4.85 -12.20
CA ALA A 250 -10.52 4.46 -11.20
C ALA A 250 -11.90 4.15 -11.82
N ALA A 251 -12.26 4.86 -12.90
CA ALA A 251 -13.54 4.65 -13.60
C ALA A 251 -13.54 3.42 -14.53
N SER A 252 -12.38 2.90 -14.93
CA SER A 252 -12.24 1.86 -15.95
C SER A 252 -11.64 0.55 -15.47
N LEU A 253 -11.28 0.43 -14.20
CA LEU A 253 -10.50 -0.68 -13.68
C LEU A 253 -11.36 -1.97 -13.56
N ASP A 254 -11.22 -2.86 -14.54
CA ASP A 254 -11.81 -4.23 -14.58
C ASP A 254 -13.31 -4.26 -14.19
N GLY A 255 -14.10 -3.36 -14.81
CA GLY A 255 -15.56 -3.31 -14.63
C GLY A 255 -16.05 -2.75 -13.29
N LYS A 256 -15.15 -2.44 -12.35
CA LYS A 256 -15.47 -1.71 -11.11
C LYS A 256 -15.13 -0.25 -11.27
N ARG A 257 -16.07 0.60 -10.90
CA ARG A 257 -15.88 2.05 -10.84
C ARG A 257 -15.63 2.46 -9.40
N TYR A 258 -14.61 3.27 -9.20
CA TYR A 258 -14.30 3.89 -7.91
C TYR A 258 -14.50 5.40 -8.03
N ASN A 259 -15.15 5.98 -7.05
CA ASN A 259 -15.19 7.42 -6.89
C ASN A 259 -14.01 7.86 -6.02
N ILE A 260 -12.96 8.45 -6.60
CA ILE A 260 -11.78 8.86 -5.85
C ILE A 260 -12.01 10.02 -4.88
N ASP A 261 -13.16 10.70 -4.95
CA ASP A 261 -13.57 11.73 -3.98
C ASP A 261 -14.27 11.11 -2.76
N ASP A 262 -14.80 9.88 -2.89
CA ASP A 262 -15.32 9.12 -1.75
C ASP A 262 -14.19 8.47 -0.95
N PRO A 263 -14.14 8.65 0.39
CA PRO A 263 -13.06 8.11 1.22
C PRO A 263 -12.93 6.58 1.20
N GLU A 264 -14.03 5.85 1.13
CA GLU A 264 -14.01 4.38 1.13
C GLU A 264 -13.56 3.83 -0.22
N ASP A 265 -14.12 4.36 -1.30
CA ASP A 265 -13.72 4.03 -2.67
C ASP A 265 -12.25 4.39 -2.92
N ARG A 266 -11.81 5.54 -2.45
CA ARG A 266 -10.41 5.97 -2.52
C ARG A 266 -9.47 4.99 -1.82
N ARG A 267 -9.82 4.54 -0.61
CA ARG A 267 -9.07 3.53 0.13
C ARG A 267 -9.03 2.20 -0.64
N ALA A 268 -10.18 1.76 -1.14
CA ALA A 268 -10.29 0.52 -1.91
C ALA A 268 -9.47 0.59 -3.21
N PHE A 269 -9.53 1.72 -3.91
CA PHE A 269 -8.76 1.94 -5.13
C PHE A 269 -7.25 1.97 -4.86
N LYS A 270 -6.79 2.69 -3.82
CA LYS A 270 -5.37 2.64 -3.39
C LYS A 270 -4.92 1.21 -3.10
N GLY A 271 -5.75 0.43 -2.38
CA GLY A 271 -5.46 -0.97 -2.12
C GLY A 271 -5.30 -1.79 -3.40
N ARG A 272 -6.14 -1.51 -4.41
CA ARG A 272 -6.08 -2.20 -5.70
C ARG A 272 -4.86 -1.79 -6.53
N LEU A 273 -4.46 -0.53 -6.51
CA LEU A 273 -3.24 -0.07 -7.18
C LEU A 273 -2.00 -0.82 -6.67
N LEU A 274 -1.99 -1.25 -5.42
CA LEU A 274 -0.90 -2.03 -4.83
C LEU A 274 -0.93 -3.53 -5.21
N SER A 275 -1.90 -3.98 -6.03
CA SER A 275 -1.93 -5.33 -6.61
C SER A 275 -1.21 -5.43 -7.97
N TYR A 276 -0.57 -4.37 -8.42
CA TYR A 276 0.23 -4.37 -9.63
C TYR A 276 1.66 -4.84 -9.33
N ILE A 277 2.32 -5.37 -10.37
CA ILE A 277 3.68 -5.88 -10.31
C ILE A 277 4.29 -5.85 -11.72
N ARG A 278 5.62 -5.91 -11.86
CA ARG A 278 6.24 -6.09 -13.17
C ARG A 278 5.96 -7.48 -13.75
N PRO A 279 5.86 -7.62 -15.08
CA PRO A 279 5.58 -8.90 -15.73
C PRO A 279 6.55 -10.01 -15.30
N GLU A 280 7.84 -9.71 -15.15
CA GLU A 280 8.89 -10.65 -14.79
C GLU A 280 8.64 -11.24 -13.39
N ALA A 281 8.32 -10.41 -12.42
CA ALA A 281 8.01 -10.86 -11.07
C ALA A 281 6.67 -11.60 -11.00
N ARG A 282 5.65 -11.19 -11.78
CA ARG A 282 4.41 -11.95 -11.93
C ARG A 282 4.66 -13.36 -12.41
N ASP A 283 5.49 -13.53 -13.43
CA ASP A 283 5.77 -14.83 -14.02
C ASP A 283 6.47 -15.76 -13.03
N VAL A 284 7.36 -15.22 -12.20
CA VAL A 284 7.98 -15.95 -11.08
C VAL A 284 6.92 -16.37 -10.06
N ILE A 285 6.03 -15.46 -9.64
CA ILE A 285 4.94 -15.79 -8.71
C ILE A 285 4.07 -16.91 -9.26
N LEU A 286 3.64 -16.80 -10.53
CA LEU A 286 2.78 -17.79 -11.16
C LEU A 286 3.45 -19.16 -11.28
N GLN A 287 4.77 -19.19 -11.52
CA GLN A 287 5.53 -20.43 -11.54
C GLN A 287 5.54 -21.10 -10.16
N ILE A 288 5.97 -20.39 -9.11
CA ILE A 288 6.01 -20.94 -7.74
C ILE A 288 4.59 -21.34 -7.28
N ALA A 289 3.58 -20.53 -7.60
CA ALA A 289 2.20 -20.80 -7.20
C ALA A 289 1.65 -22.07 -7.86
N ARG A 290 1.94 -22.30 -9.13
CA ARG A 290 1.55 -23.49 -9.87
C ARG A 290 2.20 -24.74 -9.26
N ASP A 291 3.52 -24.70 -9.07
CA ASP A 291 4.29 -25.81 -8.51
C ASP A 291 3.79 -26.15 -7.08
N TYR A 292 3.48 -25.11 -6.29
CA TYR A 292 2.92 -25.27 -4.95
C TYR A 292 1.52 -25.91 -4.98
N LYS A 293 0.61 -25.41 -5.84
CA LYS A 293 -0.75 -25.94 -5.95
C LYS A 293 -0.77 -27.36 -6.48
N GLU A 294 0.04 -27.67 -7.49
CA GLU A 294 0.16 -29.02 -8.04
C GLU A 294 0.58 -30.02 -6.94
N LYS A 295 1.51 -29.63 -6.09
CA LYS A 295 2.06 -30.46 -5.02
C LYS A 295 1.14 -30.60 -3.81
N PHE A 296 0.42 -29.52 -3.44
CA PHE A 296 -0.33 -29.47 -2.18
C PHE A 296 -1.85 -29.22 -2.35
N GLY A 297 -2.34 -29.01 -3.57
CA GLY A 297 -3.75 -28.77 -3.85
C GLY A 297 -4.31 -27.44 -3.35
N ARG A 298 -3.45 -26.49 -2.94
CA ARG A 298 -3.80 -25.24 -2.28
C ARG A 298 -3.22 -24.04 -3.01
N PRO A 299 -3.91 -22.87 -2.97
CA PRO A 299 -3.36 -21.65 -3.54
C PRO A 299 -2.21 -21.09 -2.68
N LEU A 300 -1.19 -20.55 -3.33
CA LEU A 300 -0.08 -19.85 -2.67
C LEU A 300 -0.52 -18.48 -2.16
N ALA A 301 -0.21 -18.13 -0.92
CA ALA A 301 -0.53 -16.81 -0.35
C ALA A 301 0.58 -15.80 -0.63
N VAL A 302 0.25 -14.74 -1.39
CA VAL A 302 1.12 -13.61 -1.72
C VAL A 302 0.63 -12.37 -0.96
N THR A 303 1.50 -11.67 -0.23
CA THR A 303 1.08 -10.63 0.72
C THR A 303 1.50 -9.22 0.36
N SER A 304 2.46 -9.05 -0.50
CA SER A 304 2.95 -7.73 -0.92
C SER A 304 3.40 -7.80 -2.37
N LEU A 305 3.11 -6.75 -3.12
CA LEU A 305 3.55 -6.53 -4.48
C LEU A 305 4.16 -5.13 -4.58
N VAL A 306 3.84 -4.34 -5.62
CA VAL A 306 4.35 -2.97 -5.73
C VAL A 306 3.92 -2.12 -4.53
N ARG A 307 4.78 -1.17 -4.15
CA ARG A 307 4.50 -0.13 -3.15
C ARG A 307 4.96 1.21 -3.70
N THR A 308 4.30 2.28 -3.29
CA THR A 308 4.86 3.62 -3.43
C THR A 308 5.80 3.91 -2.27
N GLU A 309 6.74 4.84 -2.42
CA GLU A 309 7.61 5.27 -1.30
C GLU A 309 6.76 5.82 -0.16
N GLU A 310 5.74 6.65 -0.47
CA GLU A 310 4.77 7.16 0.51
C GLU A 310 4.10 6.03 1.33
N TYR A 311 3.70 4.94 0.66
CA TYR A 311 3.11 3.78 1.35
C TYR A 311 4.15 3.03 2.19
N GLN A 312 5.37 2.91 1.68
CA GLN A 312 6.49 2.26 2.37
C GLN A 312 6.89 3.00 3.64
N ASP A 313 6.94 4.33 3.60
CA ASP A 313 7.25 5.17 4.76
C ASP A 313 6.22 4.99 5.88
N ARG A 314 4.94 4.97 5.53
CA ARG A 314 3.86 4.68 6.49
C ARG A 314 3.95 3.29 7.12
N LEU A 315 4.35 2.29 6.33
CA LEU A 315 4.59 0.95 6.87
C LEU A 315 5.77 0.93 7.84
N GLY A 316 6.78 1.77 7.61
CA GLY A 316 8.01 1.87 8.41
C GLY A 316 7.74 2.20 9.89
N GLU A 317 6.69 2.97 10.18
CA GLU A 317 6.31 3.31 11.56
C GLU A 317 5.94 2.10 12.43
N GLY A 318 5.51 0.99 11.84
CA GLY A 318 5.06 -0.20 12.59
C GLY A 318 5.59 -1.54 12.08
N ASN A 319 6.35 -1.59 10.99
CA ASN A 319 6.84 -2.81 10.37
C ASN A 319 8.37 -2.91 10.43
N PRO A 320 8.95 -3.85 11.22
CA PRO A 320 10.40 -4.01 11.32
C PRO A 320 11.08 -4.50 10.04
N ASN A 321 10.31 -4.96 9.05
CA ASN A 321 10.82 -5.38 7.74
C ASN A 321 10.88 -4.22 6.75
N ALA A 322 10.14 -3.13 6.99
CA ALA A 322 10.23 -1.96 6.14
C ALA A 322 11.66 -1.41 6.14
N THR A 323 12.17 -1.12 4.97
CA THR A 323 13.50 -0.53 4.80
C THR A 323 13.39 0.96 4.54
N THR A 324 14.35 1.71 5.04
CA THR A 324 14.49 3.17 4.86
C THR A 324 15.61 3.52 3.89
N ILE A 325 16.07 2.54 3.09
CA ILE A 325 17.05 2.81 2.04
C ILE A 325 16.42 3.63 0.91
N SER A 326 17.26 4.32 0.15
CA SER A 326 16.85 5.22 -0.94
C SER A 326 16.07 4.53 -2.06
N THR A 327 16.19 3.21 -2.21
CA THR A 327 15.43 2.42 -3.19
C THR A 327 14.82 1.21 -2.49
N PRO A 328 13.63 1.34 -1.88
CA PRO A 328 12.98 0.21 -1.23
C PRO A 328 12.60 -0.87 -2.28
N PRO A 329 12.78 -2.15 -1.98
CA PRO A 329 12.62 -3.23 -2.97
C PRO A 329 11.27 -3.25 -3.69
N HIS A 330 10.18 -3.12 -2.93
CA HIS A 330 8.83 -3.16 -3.48
C HIS A 330 8.48 -1.97 -4.39
N THR A 331 9.19 -0.85 -4.29
CA THR A 331 8.92 0.31 -5.15
C THR A 331 9.35 0.07 -6.60
N THR A 332 10.24 -0.89 -6.83
CA THR A 332 10.63 -1.29 -8.19
C THR A 332 9.54 -2.09 -8.93
N GLY A 333 8.60 -2.68 -8.19
CA GLY A 333 7.62 -3.64 -8.73
C GLY A 333 8.21 -5.02 -9.07
N LEU A 334 9.45 -5.32 -8.67
CA LEU A 334 10.09 -6.63 -8.85
C LEU A 334 10.08 -7.47 -7.57
N ALA A 335 9.75 -6.88 -6.42
CA ALA A 335 9.70 -7.59 -5.15
C ALA A 335 8.28 -8.04 -4.79
N PHE A 336 8.19 -9.21 -4.15
CA PHE A 336 6.96 -9.74 -3.58
C PHE A 336 7.23 -10.55 -2.32
N ASP A 337 6.22 -10.70 -1.47
CA ASP A 337 6.30 -11.46 -0.23
C ASP A 337 5.39 -12.68 -0.29
N LEU A 338 5.92 -13.85 0.10
CA LEU A 338 5.17 -15.09 0.26
C LEU A 338 4.92 -15.36 1.75
N LEU A 339 3.66 -15.62 2.11
CA LEU A 339 3.26 -15.87 3.49
C LEU A 339 3.37 -17.35 3.84
N TYR A 340 4.34 -17.70 4.68
CA TYR A 340 4.49 -19.09 5.15
C TYR A 340 3.84 -19.39 6.50
N LYS A 341 3.12 -18.42 7.09
CA LYS A 341 2.47 -18.57 8.41
C LYS A 341 1.53 -19.78 8.49
N PHE A 342 0.87 -20.09 7.40
CA PHE A 342 -0.11 -21.16 7.32
C PHE A 342 0.42 -22.43 6.63
N MET A 343 1.69 -22.45 6.26
CA MET A 343 2.32 -23.58 5.61
C MET A 343 2.83 -24.60 6.66
N THR A 344 2.69 -25.87 6.34
CA THR A 344 3.39 -26.95 7.03
C THR A 344 4.90 -26.88 6.77
N GLY A 345 5.71 -27.64 7.51
CA GLY A 345 7.15 -27.73 7.24
C GLY A 345 7.45 -28.21 5.82
N ALA A 346 6.73 -29.22 5.34
CA ALA A 346 6.91 -29.76 3.98
C ALA A 346 6.55 -28.74 2.90
N GLU A 347 5.53 -27.93 3.12
CA GLU A 347 5.15 -26.85 2.19
C GLU A 347 6.22 -25.75 2.14
N GLN A 348 6.76 -25.35 3.31
CA GLN A 348 7.84 -24.37 3.38
C GLN A 348 9.11 -24.88 2.69
N ASP A 349 9.49 -26.13 2.94
CA ASP A 349 10.66 -26.76 2.31
C ASP A 349 10.50 -26.81 0.79
N ALA A 350 9.30 -27.12 0.28
CA ALA A 350 9.04 -27.14 -1.15
C ALA A 350 9.15 -25.75 -1.79
N VAL A 351 8.51 -24.73 -1.19
CA VAL A 351 8.60 -23.34 -1.67
C VAL A 351 10.05 -22.85 -1.64
N MET A 352 10.80 -23.18 -0.59
CA MET A 352 12.22 -22.83 -0.48
C MET A 352 13.07 -23.52 -1.55
N ALA A 353 12.78 -24.79 -1.88
CA ALA A 353 13.47 -25.50 -2.94
C ALA A 353 13.19 -24.90 -4.33
N ASP A 354 11.94 -24.48 -4.59
CA ASP A 354 11.58 -23.81 -5.84
C ASP A 354 12.27 -22.45 -5.97
N ILE A 355 12.32 -21.67 -4.88
CA ILE A 355 13.04 -20.39 -4.84
C ILE A 355 14.54 -20.61 -5.06
N ALA A 356 15.13 -21.63 -4.39
CA ALA A 356 16.55 -21.95 -4.54
C ALA A 356 16.92 -22.31 -5.98
N ARG A 357 16.07 -23.08 -6.65
CA ARG A 357 16.25 -23.41 -8.08
C ARG A 357 16.23 -22.14 -8.95
N LEU A 358 15.28 -21.24 -8.69
CA LEU A 358 15.19 -19.97 -9.42
C LEU A 358 16.36 -19.02 -9.13
N GLU A 359 16.93 -19.09 -7.90
CA GLU A 359 18.14 -18.33 -7.54
C GLU A 359 19.38 -18.90 -8.25
N ASP A 360 19.51 -20.24 -8.34
CA ASP A 360 20.58 -20.91 -9.09
C ASP A 360 20.51 -20.62 -10.60
N GLU A 361 19.29 -20.51 -11.13
CA GLU A 361 19.03 -20.05 -12.50
C GLU A 361 19.35 -18.53 -12.70
N GLY A 362 19.67 -17.80 -11.65
CA GLY A 362 19.96 -16.36 -11.69
C GLY A 362 18.73 -15.46 -11.84
N ARG A 363 17.53 -15.98 -11.64
CA ARG A 363 16.25 -15.26 -11.88
C ARG A 363 15.72 -14.49 -10.69
N VAL A 364 16.08 -14.90 -9.50
CA VAL A 364 15.60 -14.29 -8.25
C VAL A 364 16.70 -14.20 -7.20
N GLU A 365 16.42 -13.44 -6.17
CA GLU A 365 17.12 -13.46 -4.89
C GLU A 365 16.08 -13.50 -3.76
N ALA A 366 16.34 -14.19 -2.65
CA ALA A 366 15.41 -14.33 -1.56
C ALA A 366 15.97 -13.89 -0.21
N LEU A 367 15.09 -13.35 0.64
CA LEU A 367 15.41 -12.95 2.01
C LEU A 367 14.34 -13.46 2.97
N ARG A 368 14.75 -14.07 4.07
CA ARG A 368 13.86 -14.38 5.18
C ARG A 368 13.52 -13.11 5.96
N GLU A 369 12.25 -12.79 6.01
CA GLU A 369 11.75 -11.68 6.79
C GLU A 369 11.17 -12.09 8.15
N ASN A 370 11.04 -11.11 9.05
CA ASN A 370 10.26 -11.29 10.26
C ASN A 370 8.77 -11.46 9.93
N ARG A 371 7.97 -11.98 10.87
CA ARG A 371 6.50 -12.12 10.72
C ARG A 371 6.05 -13.10 9.64
N ASN A 372 6.82 -14.16 9.40
CA ASN A 372 6.44 -15.30 8.57
C ASN A 372 6.34 -15.00 7.07
N HIS A 373 7.21 -14.15 6.54
CA HIS A 373 7.31 -13.87 5.12
C HIS A 373 8.66 -14.31 4.55
N ILE A 374 8.63 -14.80 3.32
CA ILE A 374 9.78 -14.93 2.45
C ILE A 374 9.67 -13.79 1.45
N HIS A 375 10.64 -12.88 1.48
CA HIS A 375 10.75 -11.80 0.52
C HIS A 375 11.54 -12.28 -0.68
N VAL A 376 10.98 -12.16 -1.88
CA VAL A 376 11.58 -12.58 -3.13
C VAL A 376 11.69 -11.37 -4.05
N PHE A 377 12.81 -11.23 -4.70
CA PHE A 377 13.08 -10.21 -5.71
C PHE A 377 13.41 -10.89 -7.02
N ALA A 378 12.63 -10.62 -8.06
CA ALA A 378 12.88 -11.11 -9.42
C ALA A 378 13.79 -10.12 -10.16
N PHE A 379 14.67 -10.62 -11.03
CA PHE A 379 15.50 -9.77 -11.88
C PHE A 379 14.76 -9.43 -13.19
N ALA A 380 14.88 -8.19 -13.65
CA ALA A 380 14.11 -7.66 -14.77
C ALA A 380 14.45 -8.35 -16.10
N ASP A 381 15.70 -8.71 -16.30
CA ASP A 381 16.18 -9.46 -17.47
C ASP A 381 16.40 -10.96 -17.19
N GLY A 382 16.03 -11.42 -15.98
CA GLY A 382 16.24 -12.80 -15.53
C GLY A 382 17.71 -13.12 -15.23
N GLN A 383 18.55 -12.12 -15.00
CA GLN A 383 19.97 -12.28 -14.68
C GLN A 383 20.35 -11.45 -13.46
N ARG A 384 21.20 -12.04 -12.61
CA ARG A 384 21.74 -11.32 -11.44
C ARG A 384 22.66 -10.19 -11.90
N PRO A 385 22.58 -8.99 -11.30
CA PRO A 385 23.49 -7.87 -11.58
C PRO A 385 24.96 -8.22 -11.42
N GLN A 386 25.83 -7.51 -12.11
CA GLN A 386 27.26 -7.72 -12.04
C GLN A 386 27.78 -7.53 -10.60
N GLU A 387 28.69 -8.41 -10.17
CA GLU A 387 29.24 -8.38 -8.82
C GLU A 387 29.89 -7.06 -8.44
N SER A 388 30.55 -6.38 -9.39
CA SER A 388 31.14 -5.05 -9.19
C SER A 388 30.10 -3.99 -8.79
N LEU A 389 28.92 -4.04 -9.43
CA LEU A 389 27.79 -3.15 -9.12
C LEU A 389 27.14 -3.49 -7.78
N ILE A 390 27.02 -4.79 -7.47
CA ILE A 390 26.53 -5.26 -6.17
C ILE A 390 27.46 -4.78 -5.05
N GLN A 391 28.79 -4.88 -5.21
CA GLN A 391 29.76 -4.38 -4.22
C GLN A 391 29.70 -2.85 -4.06
N ALA A 392 29.48 -2.11 -5.15
CA ALA A 392 29.28 -0.66 -5.06
C ALA A 392 28.00 -0.31 -4.30
N SER A 393 26.91 -1.04 -4.56
CA SER A 393 25.61 -0.86 -3.90
C SER A 393 25.65 -1.30 -2.43
N LEU A 394 26.44 -2.32 -2.08
CA LEU A 394 26.62 -2.74 -0.68
C LEU A 394 27.21 -1.61 0.18
N ARG A 395 28.20 -0.87 -0.34
CA ARG A 395 28.75 0.30 0.37
C ARG A 395 27.70 1.39 0.60
N GLN A 396 26.78 1.58 -0.35
CA GLN A 396 25.67 2.51 -0.19
C GLN A 396 24.70 2.02 0.89
N VAL A 397 24.26 0.77 0.82
CA VAL A 397 23.34 0.16 1.79
C VAL A 397 23.93 0.17 3.20
N ASP A 398 25.24 -0.11 3.35
CA ASP A 398 25.92 -0.06 4.65
C ASP A 398 25.99 1.36 5.22
N ALA A 399 26.02 2.38 4.38
CA ALA A 399 25.97 3.77 4.81
C ALA A 399 24.55 4.21 5.22
N GLU A 400 23.54 3.75 4.49
CA GLU A 400 22.13 4.08 4.76
C GLU A 400 21.53 3.27 5.93
N LEU A 401 21.97 2.02 6.11
CA LEU A 401 21.56 1.13 7.19
C LEU A 401 22.78 0.79 8.08
N PRO A 402 23.24 1.68 8.93
CA PRO A 402 24.38 1.38 9.79
C PRO A 402 24.09 0.15 10.64
N VAL A 403 25.04 -0.79 10.65
CA VAL A 403 24.94 -2.02 11.45
C VAL A 403 24.67 -1.63 12.89
N VAL A 404 23.46 -1.85 13.37
CA VAL A 404 23.15 -1.76 14.79
C VAL A 404 23.99 -2.84 15.45
N LYS A 405 25.15 -2.46 16.01
CA LYS A 405 25.95 -3.38 16.82
C LYS A 405 25.01 -3.95 17.87
N ALA A 406 24.74 -5.24 17.77
CA ALA A 406 23.86 -5.93 18.72
C ALA A 406 24.36 -5.55 20.12
N ALA A 407 23.51 -4.86 20.89
CA ALA A 407 23.83 -4.55 22.27
C ALA A 407 24.26 -5.85 22.94
N PRO A 408 25.39 -5.90 23.66
CA PRO A 408 25.88 -7.12 24.24
C PRO A 408 24.71 -7.74 25.04
N ARG A 409 24.30 -8.95 24.66
CA ARG A 409 23.24 -9.67 25.37
C ARG A 409 23.62 -9.64 26.83
N LYS A 410 22.90 -8.85 27.64
CA LYS A 410 23.07 -8.89 29.09
C LYS A 410 22.93 -10.35 29.48
N ALA A 411 24.05 -10.96 29.89
CA ALA A 411 24.06 -12.32 30.36
C ALA A 411 22.97 -12.44 31.40
N LYS A 412 21.99 -13.32 31.16
CA LYS A 412 20.98 -13.60 32.18
C LYS A 412 21.75 -13.94 33.46
N PRO A 413 21.47 -13.28 34.59
CA PRO A 413 22.15 -13.59 35.83
C PRO A 413 21.95 -15.10 36.07
N ALA A 414 23.05 -15.83 36.25
CA ALA A 414 23.01 -17.25 36.56
C ALA A 414 22.08 -17.43 37.76
N VAL A 415 20.98 -18.18 37.56
CA VAL A 415 20.09 -18.57 38.64
C VAL A 415 20.94 -19.37 39.61
N ARG A 416 21.39 -18.70 40.69
CA ARG A 416 22.12 -19.28 41.79
C ARG A 416 21.22 -20.37 42.38
N ALA A 417 21.53 -21.63 42.09
CA ALA A 417 20.86 -22.77 42.64
C ALA A 417 20.85 -22.64 44.19
N ARG A 418 19.74 -22.25 44.73
CA ARG A 418 19.53 -22.30 46.21
C ARG A 418 19.53 -23.78 46.59
N ARG A 419 20.68 -24.21 47.09
CA ARG A 419 20.80 -25.46 47.83
C ARG A 419 19.79 -25.39 48.99
N THR A 420 18.66 -26.06 48.85
CA THR A 420 17.73 -26.29 49.95
C THR A 420 18.38 -27.26 50.90
N ALA A 421 18.89 -26.71 52.04
CA ALA A 421 19.19 -27.51 53.20
C ALA A 421 17.86 -28.05 53.77
N ARG A 422 17.70 -29.35 53.67
CA ARG A 422 16.66 -30.08 54.36
C ARG A 422 16.92 -29.98 55.89
N SER A 423 16.15 -29.22 56.62
CA SER A 423 15.97 -29.39 58.04
C SER A 423 14.69 -30.22 58.26
N ALA A 424 14.89 -31.39 58.77
CA ALA A 424 13.83 -32.24 59.31
C ALA A 424 13.29 -31.62 60.57
N SER A 425 12.00 -31.53 60.74
CA SER A 425 11.31 -31.42 62.06
C SER A 425 9.84 -31.85 61.94
N PRO A 426 9.24 -32.30 63.03
CA PRO A 426 8.47 -33.52 63.06
C PRO A 426 6.95 -33.34 62.96
N ALA A 427 6.29 -34.45 62.73
CA ALA A 427 4.84 -34.64 62.69
C ALA A 427 4.09 -34.08 63.89
N LYS A 428 2.97 -33.38 63.65
CA LYS A 428 1.85 -33.27 64.55
C LYS A 428 0.53 -33.59 63.87
N SER A 429 -0.12 -34.58 64.42
CA SER A 429 -1.41 -35.20 64.10
C SER A 429 -2.60 -34.24 64.07
N ALA A 430 -3.48 -34.42 63.14
CA ALA A 430 -4.95 -34.36 63.06
C ALA A 430 -5.77 -33.47 63.98
N PRO A 431 -7.02 -33.08 63.66
CA PRO A 431 -8.07 -33.99 63.25
C PRO A 431 -9.02 -33.50 62.12
N ARG A 432 -9.60 -34.47 61.51
CA ARG A 432 -10.76 -34.57 60.64
C ARG A 432 -11.97 -33.77 61.17
N LYS A 433 -12.65 -32.98 60.35
CA LYS A 433 -14.08 -32.67 60.50
C LYS A 433 -14.79 -32.82 59.17
N THR A 434 -15.82 -33.63 59.30
CA THR A 434 -16.80 -34.09 58.30
C THR A 434 -17.82 -33.01 57.92
N ALA A 435 -18.25 -33.13 56.70
CA ALA A 435 -19.59 -32.95 56.11
C ALA A 435 -20.35 -31.64 56.34
N VAL A 436 -20.91 -31.08 55.30
CA VAL A 436 -22.37 -31.18 55.03
C VAL A 436 -22.68 -30.69 53.63
N ARG A 437 -23.42 -31.47 52.93
CA ARG A 437 -24.08 -31.37 51.67
C ARG A 437 -25.28 -30.40 51.76
N SER A 438 -25.49 -29.51 50.80
CA SER A 438 -26.87 -29.09 50.56
C SER A 438 -27.05 -28.70 49.07
N LYS A 439 -28.02 -29.37 48.45
CA LYS A 439 -28.65 -29.14 47.16
C LYS A 439 -29.57 -27.93 47.23
N ARG A 440 -29.72 -27.23 46.10
CA ARG A 440 -30.99 -26.72 45.53
C ARG A 440 -30.63 -26.01 44.21
N ALA A 441 -31.04 -26.50 43.08
CA ALA A 441 -32.34 -26.48 42.39
C ALA A 441 -32.62 -25.12 41.72
N ALA A 442 -32.64 -25.15 40.37
CA ALA A 442 -33.28 -24.18 39.48
C ALA A 442 -34.81 -24.12 39.74
N PRO A 443 -35.61 -23.22 39.19
CA PRO A 443 -35.78 -23.00 37.73
C PRO A 443 -36.21 -21.55 37.36
N ARG A 444 -36.09 -21.14 36.19
CA ARG A 444 -36.96 -20.81 35.04
C ARG A 444 -36.23 -19.92 34.08
#